data_d1328bb721826b40b3741d53c3ace247
#
_entry.id   d1328bb721826b40b3741d53c3ace247
#
_cell.length_a   1.000
_cell.length_b   1.000
_cell.length_c   1.000
_cell.angle_alpha   90.00
_cell.angle_beta   90.00
_cell.angle_gamma   90.00
#
_symmetry.space_group_name_H-M   'P 1'
#
loop_
_entity.id
_entity.type
_entity.pdbx_description
1 polymer ?
#
loop_
_entity_poly.entity_id
_entity_poly.type
_entity_poly.pdbx_seq_one_letter_code
_entity_poly.pdbx_strand_id
1 'polypeptide(L)'
;MNRTNGKIAEKSKEEMGKALLKCLNLYDFGEITVTQIAQEAKLSRRTFYRLFSNKEELLVFLFESWFQEFFLQVKERDIHHYWDVVKCYFEFCEERKSLLFLLKQQNILNSFFDHMYQNSLQVMEYVHTKEKTQSMEKAVPYLLAYSVGGMFCMLIKWVDNDMDEPSDKLIELLKRGYTSPRF
;
A
#
# COMPACT_ATOMS: atom_id res chain seq x y z
N MET A 1 3.54 -18.29 27.67
CA MET A 1 2.34 -18.58 26.87
C MET A 1 2.25 -17.51 25.76
N ASN A 2 2.44 -17.62 24.50
CA ASN A 2 2.73 -18.72 23.61
C ASN A 2 3.30 -18.16 22.28
N ARG A 3 4.62 -18.10 22.07
CA ARG A 3 5.22 -17.71 20.77
C ARG A 3 4.72 -18.56 19.60
N THR A 4 4.36 -19.83 19.88
CA THR A 4 3.85 -20.77 18.86
C THR A 4 2.44 -20.40 18.38
N ASN A 5 1.52 -20.00 19.29
CA ASN A 5 0.17 -19.59 18.93
C ASN A 5 0.15 -18.29 18.10
N GLY A 6 1.06 -17.34 18.37
CA GLY A 6 1.21 -16.12 17.57
C GLY A 6 1.62 -16.42 16.12
N LYS A 7 2.62 -17.30 15.93
CA LYS A 7 3.08 -17.68 14.58
C LYS A 7 2.00 -18.43 13.78
N ILE A 8 1.20 -19.28 14.42
CA ILE A 8 0.09 -19.99 13.77
C ILE A 8 -1.01 -18.99 13.35
N ALA A 9 -1.33 -18.03 14.23
CA ALA A 9 -2.30 -16.99 13.92
C ALA A 9 -1.84 -16.11 12.73
N GLU A 10 -0.58 -15.68 12.72
CA GLU A 10 -0.02 -14.87 11.63
C GLU A 10 -0.05 -15.64 10.29
N LYS A 11 0.41 -16.87 10.27
CA LYS A 11 0.31 -17.72 9.08
C LYS A 11 -1.15 -17.87 8.58
N SER A 12 -2.10 -18.02 9.53
CA SER A 12 -3.53 -18.12 9.16
C SER A 12 -4.06 -16.82 8.55
N LYS A 13 -3.62 -15.66 9.03
CA LYS A 13 -3.97 -14.35 8.43
C LYS A 13 -3.42 -14.21 7.01
N GLU A 14 -2.16 -14.58 6.80
CA GLU A 14 -1.53 -14.58 5.47
C GLU A 14 -2.28 -15.48 4.48
N GLU A 15 -2.65 -16.71 4.90
CA GLU A 15 -3.40 -17.63 4.03
C GLU A 15 -4.80 -17.09 3.70
N MET A 16 -5.49 -16.44 4.67
CA MET A 16 -6.76 -15.74 4.41
C MET A 16 -6.58 -14.56 3.44
N GLY A 17 -5.49 -13.80 3.58
CA GLY A 17 -5.16 -12.71 2.66
C GLY A 17 -4.94 -13.19 1.23
N LYS A 18 -4.15 -14.24 1.04
CA LYS A 18 -3.95 -14.88 -0.28
C LYS A 18 -5.27 -15.39 -0.87
N ALA A 19 -6.13 -15.97 -0.02
CA ALA A 19 -7.44 -16.45 -0.43
C ALA A 19 -8.36 -15.30 -0.88
N LEU A 20 -8.35 -14.17 -0.17
CA LEU A 20 -9.11 -12.98 -0.59
C LEU A 20 -8.64 -12.48 -1.97
N LEU A 21 -7.33 -12.41 -2.22
CA LEU A 21 -6.79 -11.99 -3.53
C LEU A 21 -7.22 -12.94 -4.65
N LYS A 22 -7.30 -14.25 -4.40
CA LYS A 22 -7.82 -15.21 -5.38
C LYS A 22 -9.32 -15.02 -5.61
N CYS A 23 -10.10 -14.79 -4.56
CA CYS A 23 -11.53 -14.50 -4.68
C CYS A 23 -11.80 -13.23 -5.50
N LEU A 24 -10.98 -12.17 -5.29
CA LEU A 24 -11.08 -10.90 -6.03
C LEU A 24 -10.87 -11.05 -7.56
N ASN A 25 -10.12 -12.07 -7.99
CA ASN A 25 -9.97 -12.38 -9.43
C ASN A 25 -11.21 -13.07 -10.04
N LEU A 26 -12.14 -13.56 -9.22
CA LEU A 26 -13.30 -14.35 -9.66
C LEU A 26 -14.63 -13.66 -9.40
N TYR A 27 -14.69 -12.79 -8.41
CA TYR A 27 -15.92 -12.19 -7.90
C TYR A 27 -15.69 -10.72 -7.54
N ASP A 28 -16.74 -9.91 -7.64
CA ASP A 28 -16.71 -8.53 -7.13
C ASP A 28 -16.54 -8.52 -5.61
N PHE A 29 -15.76 -7.58 -5.09
CA PHE A 29 -15.47 -7.51 -3.65
C PHE A 29 -16.75 -7.48 -2.81
N GLY A 30 -17.79 -6.76 -3.27
CA GLY A 30 -19.10 -6.71 -2.60
C GLY A 30 -19.74 -8.09 -2.42
N GLU A 31 -19.58 -8.99 -3.40
CA GLU A 31 -20.19 -10.31 -3.44
C GLU A 31 -19.40 -11.40 -2.72
N ILE A 32 -18.10 -11.16 -2.47
CA ILE A 32 -17.25 -12.12 -1.76
C ILE A 32 -17.76 -12.34 -0.34
N THR A 33 -17.94 -13.59 0.02
CA THR A 33 -18.37 -14.02 1.35
C THR A 33 -17.21 -14.57 2.18
N VAL A 34 -17.31 -14.47 3.51
CA VAL A 34 -16.35 -15.09 4.45
C VAL A 34 -16.26 -16.61 4.22
N THR A 35 -17.35 -17.23 3.78
CA THR A 35 -17.38 -18.68 3.47
C THR A 35 -16.44 -19.01 2.31
N GLN A 36 -16.49 -18.24 1.22
CA GLN A 36 -15.62 -18.43 0.06
C GLN A 36 -14.15 -18.22 0.44
N ILE A 37 -13.83 -17.14 1.17
CA ILE A 37 -12.47 -16.86 1.65
C ILE A 37 -11.94 -18.01 2.50
N ALA A 38 -12.72 -18.48 3.48
CA ALA A 38 -12.31 -19.56 4.40
C ALA A 38 -12.10 -20.89 3.64
N GLN A 39 -12.98 -21.21 2.67
CA GLN A 39 -12.85 -22.41 1.82
C GLN A 39 -11.58 -22.33 0.95
N GLU A 40 -11.34 -21.20 0.30
CA GLU A 40 -10.14 -20.99 -0.53
C GLU A 40 -8.84 -21.05 0.31
N ALA A 41 -8.88 -20.51 1.53
CA ALA A 41 -7.77 -20.60 2.50
C ALA A 41 -7.59 -22.01 3.11
N LYS A 42 -8.51 -22.94 2.87
CA LYS A 42 -8.58 -24.25 3.54
C LYS A 42 -8.63 -24.13 5.06
N LEU A 43 -9.30 -23.12 5.57
CA LEU A 43 -9.49 -22.83 6.98
C LEU A 43 -10.98 -22.77 7.32
N SER A 44 -11.31 -22.81 8.62
CA SER A 44 -12.71 -22.74 9.05
C SER A 44 -13.19 -21.28 9.14
N ARG A 45 -14.51 -21.05 8.96
CA ARG A 45 -15.16 -19.77 9.28
C ARG A 45 -14.91 -19.33 10.72
N ARG A 46 -14.84 -20.29 11.67
CA ARG A 46 -14.50 -20.00 13.07
C ARG A 46 -13.09 -19.45 13.20
N THR A 47 -12.15 -19.96 12.38
CA THR A 47 -10.78 -19.43 12.32
C THR A 47 -10.79 -18.01 11.78
N PHE A 48 -11.57 -17.74 10.73
CA PHE A 48 -11.71 -16.38 10.18
C PHE A 48 -12.20 -15.40 11.25
N TYR A 49 -13.36 -15.67 11.88
CA TYR A 49 -13.95 -14.78 12.88
C TYR A 49 -13.16 -14.63 14.18
N ARG A 50 -12.21 -15.53 14.44
CA ARG A 50 -11.22 -15.35 15.51
C ARG A 50 -10.14 -14.33 15.15
N LEU A 51 -9.86 -14.13 13.87
CA LEU A 51 -8.77 -13.30 13.35
C LEU A 51 -9.26 -11.95 12.81
N PHE A 52 -10.46 -11.92 12.23
CA PHE A 52 -11.05 -10.76 11.56
C PHE A 52 -12.54 -10.71 11.81
N SER A 53 -13.09 -9.51 12.02
CA SER A 53 -14.53 -9.30 12.22
C SER A 53 -15.31 -9.42 10.91
N ASN A 54 -14.71 -9.00 9.79
CA ASN A 54 -15.30 -9.01 8.45
C ASN A 54 -14.20 -9.05 7.36
N LYS A 55 -14.60 -9.09 6.08
CA LYS A 55 -13.66 -9.12 4.94
C LYS A 55 -12.95 -7.79 4.72
N GLU A 56 -13.55 -6.69 5.14
CA GLU A 56 -12.99 -5.35 5.10
C GLU A 56 -11.77 -5.26 6.03
N GLU A 57 -11.85 -5.81 7.24
CA GLU A 57 -10.71 -5.89 8.16
C GLU A 57 -9.57 -6.77 7.60
N LEU A 58 -9.90 -7.86 6.91
CA LEU A 58 -8.90 -8.66 6.19
C LEU A 58 -8.24 -7.87 5.04
N LEU A 59 -9.02 -7.04 4.32
CA LEU A 59 -8.47 -6.17 3.27
C LEU A 59 -7.51 -5.13 3.87
N VAL A 60 -7.88 -4.50 4.99
CA VAL A 60 -7.00 -3.57 5.72
C VAL A 60 -5.72 -4.28 6.18
N PHE A 61 -5.81 -5.51 6.66
CA PHE A 61 -4.62 -6.32 7.01
C PHE A 61 -3.68 -6.53 5.82
N LEU A 62 -4.22 -6.76 4.62
CA LEU A 62 -3.40 -6.86 3.40
C LEU A 62 -2.71 -5.53 3.08
N PHE A 63 -3.43 -4.41 3.14
CA PHE A 63 -2.86 -3.09 2.90
C PHE A 63 -1.77 -2.73 3.90
N GLU A 64 -1.98 -3.08 5.18
CA GLU A 64 -0.95 -2.93 6.21
C GLU A 64 0.29 -3.76 5.89
N SER A 65 0.14 -5.02 5.48
CA SER A 65 1.25 -5.88 5.11
C SER A 65 2.07 -5.27 3.95
N TRP A 66 1.40 -4.74 2.92
CA TRP A 66 2.08 -4.09 1.79
C TRP A 66 2.74 -2.77 2.18
N PHE A 67 2.11 -1.99 3.07
CA PHE A 67 2.76 -0.80 3.61
C PHE A 67 4.04 -1.17 4.38
N GLN A 68 4.01 -2.20 5.21
CA GLN A 68 5.17 -2.66 5.95
C GLN A 68 6.29 -3.17 5.01
N GLU A 69 5.94 -3.88 3.92
CA GLU A 69 6.91 -4.28 2.89
C GLU A 69 7.56 -3.05 2.22
N PHE A 70 6.75 -2.07 1.83
CA PHE A 70 7.26 -0.80 1.27
C PHE A 70 8.18 -0.08 2.26
N PHE A 71 7.74 0.08 3.50
CA PHE A 71 8.51 0.77 4.55
C PHE A 71 9.81 0.03 4.89
N LEU A 72 9.80 -1.29 4.84
CA LEU A 72 11.01 -2.10 4.98
C LEU A 72 12.00 -1.81 3.84
N GLN A 73 11.54 -1.75 2.58
CA GLN A 73 12.41 -1.37 1.46
C GLN A 73 13.02 0.02 1.63
N VAL A 74 12.24 1.01 2.13
CA VAL A 74 12.76 2.36 2.44
C VAL A 74 13.89 2.28 3.47
N LYS A 75 13.73 1.46 4.51
CA LYS A 75 14.74 1.28 5.56
C LYS A 75 15.98 0.51 5.07
N GLU A 76 15.79 -0.58 4.34
CA GLU A 76 16.89 -1.42 3.85
C GLU A 76 17.77 -0.70 2.83
N ARG A 77 17.17 0.21 2.05
CA ARG A 77 17.89 1.08 1.11
C ARG A 77 18.46 2.34 1.77
N ASP A 78 18.24 2.56 3.08
CA ASP A 78 18.67 3.73 3.87
C ASP A 78 18.26 5.06 3.22
N ILE A 79 16.98 5.16 2.81
CA ILE A 79 16.45 6.30 2.05
C ILE A 79 16.18 7.47 2.99
N HIS A 80 16.80 8.64 2.70
CA HIS A 80 16.65 9.89 3.45
C HIS A 80 16.30 11.10 2.57
N HIS A 81 16.05 10.93 1.27
CA HIS A 81 15.67 12.00 0.37
C HIS A 81 14.30 11.76 -0.27
N TYR A 82 13.51 12.81 -0.38
CA TYR A 82 12.15 12.76 -0.93
C TYR A 82 12.05 12.02 -2.27
N TRP A 83 12.93 12.38 -3.23
CA TRP A 83 12.90 11.77 -4.56
C TRP A 83 13.25 10.29 -4.57
N ASP A 84 14.01 9.82 -3.61
CA ASP A 84 14.32 8.39 -3.47
C ASP A 84 13.15 7.64 -2.85
N VAL A 85 12.36 8.28 -1.96
CA VAL A 85 11.08 7.74 -1.50
C VAL A 85 10.10 7.60 -2.66
N VAL A 86 9.96 8.66 -3.49
CA VAL A 86 9.09 8.65 -4.68
C VAL A 86 9.50 7.52 -5.62
N LYS A 87 10.80 7.36 -5.86
CA LYS A 87 11.34 6.28 -6.69
C LYS A 87 11.01 4.91 -6.11
N CYS A 88 11.30 4.69 -4.84
CA CYS A 88 11.00 3.44 -4.14
C CYS A 88 9.50 3.10 -4.21
N TYR A 89 8.62 4.11 -4.05
CA TYR A 89 7.16 3.92 -4.13
C TYR A 89 6.71 3.46 -5.52
N PHE A 90 7.18 4.10 -6.58
CA PHE A 90 6.78 3.72 -7.95
C PHE A 90 7.40 2.39 -8.40
N GLU A 91 8.62 2.06 -7.99
CA GLU A 91 9.19 0.72 -8.18
C GLU A 91 8.37 -0.35 -7.46
N PHE A 92 8.00 -0.09 -6.20
CA PHE A 92 7.13 -0.98 -5.41
C PHE A 92 5.76 -1.20 -6.06
N CYS A 93 5.17 -0.15 -6.64
CA CYS A 93 3.92 -0.21 -7.39
C CYS A 93 4.09 -1.00 -8.70
N GLU A 94 5.18 -0.82 -9.43
CA GLU A 94 5.48 -1.51 -10.68
C GLU A 94 5.57 -3.03 -10.49
N GLU A 95 6.26 -3.46 -9.45
CA GLU A 95 6.35 -4.88 -9.06
C GLU A 95 4.98 -5.50 -8.78
N ARG A 96 3.98 -4.67 -8.45
CA ARG A 96 2.59 -5.07 -8.09
C ARG A 96 1.56 -4.66 -9.14
N LYS A 97 1.98 -4.46 -10.39
CA LYS A 97 1.13 -4.01 -11.51
C LYS A 97 -0.20 -4.78 -11.58
N SER A 98 -0.15 -6.12 -11.64
CA SER A 98 -1.36 -6.95 -11.72
C SER A 98 -2.30 -6.75 -10.54
N LEU A 99 -1.76 -6.54 -9.34
CA LEU A 99 -2.54 -6.29 -8.15
C LEU A 99 -3.22 -4.92 -8.22
N LEU A 100 -2.52 -3.87 -8.65
CA LEU A 100 -3.08 -2.52 -8.80
C LEU A 100 -4.22 -2.48 -9.82
N PHE A 101 -4.10 -3.21 -10.93
CA PHE A 101 -5.20 -3.39 -11.89
C PHE A 101 -6.39 -4.09 -11.24
N LEU A 102 -6.17 -5.14 -10.47
CA LEU A 102 -7.23 -5.83 -9.74
C LEU A 102 -7.93 -4.89 -8.75
N LEU A 103 -7.18 -4.13 -7.94
CA LEU A 103 -7.75 -3.16 -6.99
C LEU A 103 -8.58 -2.08 -7.70
N LYS A 104 -8.10 -1.60 -8.87
CA LYS A 104 -8.83 -0.65 -9.71
C LYS A 104 -10.12 -1.25 -10.22
N GLN A 105 -10.08 -2.45 -10.81
CA GLN A 105 -11.25 -3.17 -11.34
C GLN A 105 -12.30 -3.40 -10.24
N GLN A 106 -11.86 -3.70 -9.03
CA GLN A 106 -12.71 -3.93 -7.86
C GLN A 106 -13.18 -2.64 -7.17
N ASN A 107 -12.81 -1.45 -7.67
CA ASN A 107 -13.10 -0.14 -7.06
C ASN A 107 -12.60 0.02 -5.61
N ILE A 108 -11.55 -0.68 -5.21
CA ILE A 108 -10.95 -0.62 -3.87
C ILE A 108 -9.58 0.05 -3.83
N LEU A 109 -9.13 0.62 -4.95
CA LEU A 109 -7.85 1.34 -5.02
C LEU A 109 -7.82 2.58 -4.11
N ASN A 110 -8.96 3.27 -3.93
CA ASN A 110 -9.06 4.39 -3.00
C ASN A 110 -8.86 3.96 -1.54
N SER A 111 -9.38 2.80 -1.15
CA SER A 111 -9.17 2.25 0.20
C SER A 111 -7.70 1.91 0.44
N PHE A 112 -6.97 1.46 -0.58
CA PHE A 112 -5.53 1.30 -0.52
C PHE A 112 -4.82 2.63 -0.29
N PHE A 113 -5.21 3.69 -1.03
CA PHE A 113 -4.67 5.03 -0.84
C PHE A 113 -4.90 5.56 0.58
N ASP A 114 -6.13 5.46 1.09
CA ASP A 114 -6.47 5.94 2.44
C ASP A 114 -5.58 5.28 3.49
N HIS A 115 -5.32 3.98 3.34
CA HIS A 115 -4.42 3.25 4.22
C HIS A 115 -2.97 3.72 4.11
N MET A 116 -2.45 3.89 2.90
CA MET A 116 -1.09 4.40 2.65
C MET A 116 -0.92 5.82 3.20
N TYR A 117 -1.94 6.68 3.03
CA TYR A 117 -1.93 8.04 3.55
C TYR A 117 -1.89 8.08 5.09
N GLN A 118 -2.72 7.28 5.76
CA GLN A 118 -2.75 7.20 7.22
C GLN A 118 -1.41 6.77 7.82
N ASN A 119 -0.66 5.92 7.12
CA ASN A 119 0.63 5.40 7.58
C ASN A 119 1.85 6.20 7.06
N SER A 120 1.65 7.17 6.17
CA SER A 120 2.74 7.94 5.52
C SER A 120 3.60 8.75 6.50
N LEU A 121 3.05 9.13 7.66
CA LEU A 121 3.81 9.82 8.70
C LEU A 121 5.01 9.00 9.19
N GLN A 122 4.90 7.67 9.27
CA GLN A 122 6.00 6.78 9.67
C GLN A 122 7.19 6.88 8.69
N VAL A 123 6.90 6.94 7.39
CA VAL A 123 7.93 7.10 6.35
C VAL A 123 8.59 8.47 6.49
N MET A 124 7.78 9.53 6.64
CA MET A 124 8.29 10.88 6.78
C MET A 124 9.16 11.05 8.04
N GLU A 125 8.74 10.48 9.17
CA GLU A 125 9.52 10.53 10.41
C GLU A 125 10.85 9.81 10.27
N TYR A 126 10.89 8.68 9.54
CA TYR A 126 12.13 7.97 9.27
C TYR A 126 13.07 8.79 8.37
N VAL A 127 12.55 9.36 7.28
CA VAL A 127 13.33 10.12 6.29
C VAL A 127 13.90 11.42 6.89
N HIS A 128 13.13 12.10 7.75
CA HIS A 128 13.50 13.40 8.33
C HIS A 128 13.99 13.34 9.79
N THR A 129 14.55 12.22 10.23
CA THR A 129 15.00 12.03 11.62
C THR A 129 15.98 13.09 12.14
N LYS A 130 16.65 13.84 11.27
CA LYS A 130 17.72 14.79 11.63
C LYS A 130 17.34 16.28 11.62
N GLU A 131 16.15 16.66 11.14
CA GLU A 131 15.83 18.06 10.84
C GLU A 131 14.50 18.57 11.44
N LYS A 132 14.07 18.07 12.61
CA LYS A 132 12.84 18.56 13.25
C LYS A 132 13.03 19.98 13.79
N THR A 133 12.53 20.99 13.06
CA THR A 133 12.30 22.34 13.60
C THR A 133 10.82 22.52 13.93
N GLN A 134 10.51 23.27 15.00
CA GLN A 134 9.14 23.54 15.45
C GLN A 134 8.23 24.18 14.36
N SER A 135 8.83 24.90 13.39
CA SER A 135 8.12 25.47 12.25
C SER A 135 7.66 24.40 11.24
N MET A 136 8.37 23.27 11.13
CA MET A 136 8.02 22.18 10.23
C MET A 136 6.83 21.36 10.74
N GLU A 137 6.64 21.23 12.06
CA GLU A 137 5.55 20.43 12.63
C GLU A 137 4.17 20.89 12.14
N LYS A 138 3.93 22.19 12.01
CA LYS A 138 2.68 22.75 11.50
C LYS A 138 2.47 22.52 10.00
N ALA A 139 3.55 22.39 9.24
CA ALA A 139 3.49 22.16 7.77
C ALA A 139 3.32 20.67 7.42
N VAL A 140 3.71 19.76 8.32
CA VAL A 140 3.71 18.31 8.09
C VAL A 140 2.39 17.76 7.52
N PRO A 141 1.20 18.05 8.06
CA PRO A 141 -0.05 17.52 7.51
C PRO A 141 -0.28 17.95 6.05
N TYR A 142 0.06 19.21 5.72
CA TYR A 142 -0.09 19.75 4.37
C TYR A 142 0.93 19.18 3.40
N LEU A 143 2.18 19.01 3.84
CA LEU A 143 3.23 18.38 3.03
C LEU A 143 2.91 16.92 2.74
N LEU A 144 2.39 16.17 3.72
CA LEU A 144 1.94 14.80 3.50
C LEU A 144 0.76 14.74 2.54
N ALA A 145 -0.26 15.60 2.73
CA ALA A 145 -1.42 15.65 1.84
C ALA A 145 -0.99 15.96 0.39
N TYR A 146 -0.10 16.91 0.20
CA TYR A 146 0.44 17.26 -1.12
C TYR A 146 1.27 16.10 -1.72
N SER A 147 2.24 15.57 -0.96
CA SER A 147 3.17 14.56 -1.47
C SER A 147 2.47 13.23 -1.74
N VAL A 148 1.73 12.71 -0.75
CA VAL A 148 1.06 11.40 -0.88
C VAL A 148 -0.13 11.48 -1.83
N GLY A 149 -0.91 12.59 -1.76
CA GLY A 149 -1.99 12.85 -2.69
C GLY A 149 -1.51 12.98 -4.14
N GLY A 150 -0.42 13.70 -4.36
CA GLY A 150 0.22 13.82 -5.68
C GLY A 150 0.71 12.47 -6.22
N MET A 151 1.42 11.70 -5.40
CA MET A 151 1.87 10.35 -5.78
C MET A 151 0.71 9.41 -6.11
N PHE A 152 -0.39 9.50 -5.36
CA PHE A 152 -1.59 8.69 -5.62
C PHE A 152 -2.30 9.09 -6.92
N CYS A 153 -2.50 10.39 -7.15
CA CYS A 153 -3.08 10.86 -8.41
C CYS A 153 -2.25 10.42 -9.62
N MET A 154 -0.92 10.43 -9.48
CA MET A 154 -0.03 9.90 -10.50
C MET A 154 -0.15 8.40 -10.67
N LEU A 155 -0.24 7.64 -9.57
CA LEU A 155 -0.46 6.20 -9.63
C LEU A 155 -1.75 5.87 -10.38
N ILE A 156 -2.87 6.56 -10.07
CA ILE A 156 -4.13 6.39 -10.80
C ILE A 156 -3.91 6.64 -12.30
N LYS A 157 -3.29 7.79 -12.65
CA LYS A 157 -3.05 8.13 -14.06
C LYS A 157 -2.17 7.11 -14.76
N TRP A 158 -1.17 6.59 -14.07
CA TRP A 158 -0.28 5.57 -14.61
C TRP A 158 -1.02 4.22 -14.81
N VAL A 159 -1.83 3.81 -13.84
CA VAL A 159 -2.69 2.61 -13.96
C VAL A 159 -3.76 2.81 -15.07
N ASP A 160 -4.30 4.02 -15.25
CA ASP A 160 -5.23 4.35 -16.33
C ASP A 160 -4.60 4.22 -17.73
N ASN A 161 -3.31 4.44 -17.82
CA ASN A 161 -2.51 4.29 -19.03
C ASN A 161 -1.76 2.93 -19.07
N ASP A 162 -2.34 1.89 -18.48
CA ASP A 162 -1.81 0.51 -18.49
C ASP A 162 -0.38 0.36 -17.93
N MET A 163 0.11 1.34 -17.16
CA MET A 163 1.48 1.40 -16.66
C MET A 163 2.49 1.14 -17.80
N ASP A 164 2.28 1.79 -18.93
CA ASP A 164 3.04 1.61 -20.19
C ASP A 164 4.46 2.19 -20.11
N GLU A 165 4.65 3.28 -19.33
CA GLU A 165 5.98 3.82 -19.07
C GLU A 165 6.62 3.12 -17.85
N PRO A 166 7.92 2.72 -17.92
CA PRO A 166 8.63 2.23 -16.74
C PRO A 166 8.70 3.27 -15.61
N SER A 167 8.76 2.79 -14.36
CA SER A 167 8.76 3.67 -13.18
C SER A 167 9.91 4.67 -13.15
N ASP A 168 11.10 4.29 -13.58
CA ASP A 168 12.28 5.16 -13.67
C ASP A 168 12.07 6.33 -14.65
N LYS A 169 11.47 6.06 -15.81
CA LYS A 169 11.14 7.08 -16.81
C LYS A 169 10.04 8.03 -16.34
N LEU A 170 9.03 7.48 -15.67
CA LEU A 170 7.97 8.29 -15.05
C LEU A 170 8.55 9.30 -14.06
N ILE A 171 9.48 8.86 -13.22
CA ILE A 171 10.14 9.71 -12.23
C ILE A 171 11.05 10.75 -12.88
N GLU A 172 11.75 10.38 -13.94
CA GLU A 172 12.57 11.33 -14.70
C GLU A 172 11.72 12.45 -15.31
N LEU A 173 10.56 12.12 -15.90
CA LEU A 173 9.62 13.10 -16.43
C LEU A 173 9.12 14.06 -15.35
N LEU A 174 8.82 13.55 -14.15
CA LEU A 174 8.44 14.38 -13.01
C LEU A 174 9.54 15.34 -12.59
N LYS A 175 10.74 14.82 -12.37
CA LYS A 175 11.88 15.66 -11.95
C LYS A 175 12.12 16.79 -12.95
N ARG A 176 12.02 16.51 -14.25
CA ARG A 176 12.14 17.52 -15.32
C ARG A 176 11.00 18.54 -15.25
N GLY A 177 9.76 18.11 -15.03
CA GLY A 177 8.60 18.99 -14.87
C GLY A 177 8.78 19.98 -13.72
N TYR A 178 9.21 19.49 -12.54
CA TYR A 178 9.44 20.31 -11.35
C TYR A 178 10.62 21.28 -11.47
N THR A 179 11.62 20.98 -12.29
CA THR A 179 12.80 21.83 -12.48
C THR A 179 12.67 22.77 -13.68
N SER A 180 11.62 22.62 -14.47
CA SER A 180 11.39 23.49 -15.63
C SER A 180 10.85 24.87 -15.20
N PRO A 181 11.44 26.00 -15.64
CA PRO A 181 10.96 27.34 -15.28
C PRO A 181 9.63 27.74 -15.94
N ARG A 182 8.91 26.80 -16.54
CA ARG A 182 7.65 27.06 -17.29
C ARG A 182 6.40 26.47 -16.59
N PHE A 183 6.51 26.06 -15.34
CA PHE A 183 5.38 25.81 -14.46
C PHE A 183 5.28 26.87 -13.41
#